data_30962c2d2bb0c51e6aeb7c49805a1336
#
_entry.id   30962c2d2bb0c51e6aeb7c49805a1336
#
_cell.length_a   1.000
_cell.length_b   1.000
_cell.length_c   1.000
_cell.angle_alpha   90.00
_cell.angle_beta   90.00
_cell.angle_gamma   90.00
#
_symmetry.space_group_name_H-M   'P 1'
#
loop_
_entity.id
_entity.type
_entity.pdbx_description
1 polymer ?
#
loop_
_entity_poly.entity_id
_entity_poly.type
_entity_poly.pdbx_seq_one_letter_code
_entity_poly.pdbx_strand_id
1 'polypeptide(L)'
;MTLERVVRPAGPFSLAQSLRHASDATRYQRDGMLTTTLRVGNRVEVGSVSQLVDGRVVLRAESEQGFAQLRFVVPIDADHTQFLRRFARDPLIGEATRAFQGMRQLRLPTVAQSLLRAFCGQMIDSHHARELEVGILRALCPRVGNTTLREPPTSATFARLAPARLRQLGLHARRAAALVRICRAIDVERLHALTTEQAAAYIERERGLGPWSAGVICLEGLGRHDRGLVGDLGLIKLMSRLRGRWVEGHETAELLAPYGEWAGLASLYLIAGFARGLIPLPAERPVRFPRPAYA
;
A
#
# COMPACT_ATOMS: atom_id res chain seq x y z
N MET A 1 23.60 6.31 -17.35
CA MET A 1 23.60 5.04 -18.12
C MET A 1 22.63 4.11 -17.42
N THR A 2 21.60 3.62 -18.11
CA THR A 2 20.61 2.70 -17.51
C THR A 2 21.17 1.28 -17.60
N LEU A 3 21.23 0.60 -16.46
CA LEU A 3 21.59 -0.81 -16.35
C LEU A 3 20.32 -1.66 -16.51
N GLU A 4 20.46 -2.87 -17.08
CA GLU A 4 19.37 -3.81 -17.22
C GLU A 4 19.71 -5.16 -16.59
N ARG A 5 18.72 -5.79 -15.94
CA ARG A 5 18.82 -7.15 -15.39
C ARG A 5 17.57 -7.94 -15.66
N VAL A 6 17.73 -9.20 -16.03
CA VAL A 6 16.65 -10.15 -16.18
C VAL A 6 16.73 -11.14 -15.02
N VAL A 7 15.67 -11.23 -14.24
CA VAL A 7 15.60 -12.06 -13.02
C VAL A 7 14.35 -12.94 -13.04
N ARG A 8 14.41 -14.07 -12.34
CA ARG A 8 13.24 -14.91 -12.10
C ARG A 8 12.65 -14.57 -10.73
N PRO A 9 11.36 -14.21 -10.62
CA PRO A 9 10.71 -13.99 -9.34
C PRO A 9 10.73 -15.24 -8.45
N ALA A 10 10.77 -15.05 -7.15
CA ALA A 10 10.59 -16.13 -6.19
C ALA A 10 9.10 -16.50 -6.09
N GLY A 11 8.76 -17.76 -6.45
CA GLY A 11 7.37 -18.23 -6.47
C GLY A 11 6.49 -17.55 -7.53
N PRO A 12 5.16 -17.77 -7.49
CA PRO A 12 4.23 -17.20 -8.44
C PRO A 12 4.24 -15.66 -8.42
N PHE A 13 4.35 -15.03 -9.58
CA PHE A 13 4.35 -13.58 -9.74
C PHE A 13 3.71 -13.18 -11.07
N SER A 14 2.84 -12.17 -11.01
CA SER A 14 2.25 -11.50 -12.15
C SER A 14 2.34 -9.99 -11.96
N LEU A 15 3.14 -9.34 -12.80
CA LEU A 15 3.23 -7.89 -12.79
C LEU A 15 1.87 -7.27 -13.11
N ALA A 16 1.15 -7.80 -14.09
CA ALA A 16 -0.16 -7.32 -14.50
C ALA A 16 -1.19 -7.37 -13.36
N GLN A 17 -1.20 -8.44 -12.55
CA GLN A 17 -2.08 -8.53 -11.38
C GLN A 17 -1.65 -7.55 -10.27
N SER A 18 -0.36 -7.28 -10.13
CA SER A 18 0.22 -6.40 -9.11
C SER A 18 0.08 -4.91 -9.46
N LEU A 19 -0.06 -4.56 -10.75
CA LEU A 19 -0.15 -3.18 -11.22
C LEU A 19 -1.51 -2.51 -11.01
N ARG A 20 -2.49 -3.20 -10.47
CA ARG A 20 -3.81 -2.61 -10.22
C ARG A 20 -3.69 -1.38 -9.32
N HIS A 21 -4.21 -0.25 -9.82
CA HIS A 21 -4.15 1.03 -9.12
C HIS A 21 -2.72 1.49 -8.76
N ALA A 22 -1.70 1.03 -9.51
CA ALA A 22 -0.31 1.35 -9.22
C ALA A 22 0.06 2.81 -9.51
N SER A 23 -0.63 3.48 -10.43
CA SER A 23 -0.27 4.86 -10.83
C SER A 23 -0.58 5.88 -9.72
N ASP A 24 0.42 6.71 -9.42
CA ASP A 24 0.34 7.86 -8.52
C ASP A 24 1.32 8.95 -9.01
N ALA A 25 1.74 9.89 -8.17
CA ALA A 25 2.67 10.93 -8.59
C ALA A 25 4.12 10.45 -8.70
N THR A 26 4.47 9.30 -8.08
CA THR A 26 5.83 8.74 -8.06
C THR A 26 6.00 7.56 -9.02
N ARG A 27 4.92 7.05 -9.58
CA ARG A 27 4.95 5.91 -10.50
C ARG A 27 3.76 5.92 -11.46
N TYR A 28 3.94 5.34 -12.62
CA TYR A 28 2.87 5.06 -13.58
C TYR A 28 3.09 3.71 -14.25
N GLN A 29 1.99 3.15 -14.76
CA GLN A 29 2.05 2.00 -15.67
C GLN A 29 1.68 2.41 -17.08
N ARG A 30 2.39 1.87 -18.03
CA ARG A 30 2.08 1.99 -19.46
C ARG A 30 2.53 0.72 -20.19
N ASP A 31 1.68 0.18 -21.03
CA ASP A 31 1.98 -0.99 -21.90
C ASP A 31 2.56 -2.19 -21.11
N GLY A 32 2.00 -2.48 -19.92
CA GLY A 32 2.43 -3.57 -19.06
C GLY A 32 3.76 -3.32 -18.30
N MET A 33 4.35 -2.15 -18.47
CA MET A 33 5.57 -1.73 -17.77
C MET A 33 5.23 -0.77 -16.63
N LEU A 34 5.83 -0.98 -15.47
CA LEU A 34 5.85 -0.01 -14.37
C LEU A 34 7.08 0.87 -14.50
N THR A 35 6.91 2.18 -14.43
CA THR A 35 7.99 3.15 -14.24
C THR A 35 7.78 3.85 -12.91
N THR A 36 8.82 3.94 -12.10
CA THR A 36 8.75 4.50 -10.73
C THR A 36 10.00 5.29 -10.39
N THR A 37 9.86 6.28 -9.53
CA THR A 37 10.99 6.96 -8.91
C THR A 37 11.44 6.19 -7.68
N LEU A 38 12.74 6.16 -7.45
CA LEU A 38 13.42 5.41 -6.40
C LEU A 38 14.23 6.38 -5.55
N ARG A 39 14.21 6.22 -4.23
CA ARG A 39 15.08 6.98 -3.32
C ARG A 39 16.33 6.16 -3.05
N VAL A 40 17.47 6.63 -3.54
CA VAL A 40 18.79 6.00 -3.39
C VAL A 40 19.69 6.93 -2.58
N GLY A 41 19.67 6.78 -1.26
CA GLY A 41 20.30 7.75 -0.36
C GLY A 41 19.74 9.16 -0.58
N ASN A 42 20.59 10.11 -0.92
CA ASN A 42 20.19 11.50 -1.17
C ASN A 42 19.80 11.76 -2.64
N ARG A 43 19.88 10.77 -3.52
CA ARG A 43 19.55 10.89 -4.94
C ARG A 43 18.20 10.26 -5.25
N VAL A 44 17.64 10.65 -6.38
CA VAL A 44 16.44 10.03 -6.94
C VAL A 44 16.82 9.48 -8.31
N GLU A 45 16.50 8.23 -8.53
CA GLU A 45 16.66 7.52 -9.80
C GLU A 45 15.29 7.16 -10.38
N VAL A 46 15.25 6.87 -11.67
CA VAL A 46 14.07 6.31 -12.32
C VAL A 46 14.34 4.84 -12.62
N GLY A 47 13.46 3.98 -12.14
CA GLY A 47 13.50 2.56 -12.44
C GLY A 47 12.27 2.10 -13.22
N SER A 48 12.42 1.01 -13.98
CA SER A 48 11.29 0.38 -14.65
C SER A 48 11.31 -1.14 -14.55
N VAL A 49 10.12 -1.72 -14.61
CA VAL A 49 9.89 -3.16 -14.51
C VAL A 49 8.92 -3.59 -15.58
N SER A 50 9.28 -4.63 -16.33
CA SER A 50 8.38 -5.33 -17.24
C SER A 50 8.50 -6.83 -17.04
N GLN A 51 7.46 -7.59 -17.41
CA GLN A 51 7.47 -9.05 -17.31
C GLN A 51 7.44 -9.67 -18.70
N LEU A 52 8.34 -10.63 -18.92
CA LEU A 52 8.42 -11.42 -20.15
C LEU A 52 7.35 -12.51 -20.17
N VAL A 53 7.06 -13.04 -21.34
CA VAL A 53 6.06 -14.10 -21.54
C VAL A 53 6.44 -15.38 -20.77
N ASP A 54 7.74 -15.67 -20.60
CA ASP A 54 8.24 -16.80 -19.83
C ASP A 54 8.21 -16.59 -18.30
N GLY A 55 7.66 -15.46 -17.84
CA GLY A 55 7.50 -15.12 -16.43
C GLY A 55 8.71 -14.43 -15.80
N ARG A 56 9.87 -14.36 -16.49
CA ARG A 56 11.00 -13.56 -16.03
C ARG A 56 10.67 -12.07 -16.03
N VAL A 57 11.38 -11.31 -15.21
CA VAL A 57 11.17 -9.88 -15.04
C VAL A 57 12.41 -9.13 -15.46
N VAL A 58 12.22 -8.12 -16.31
CA VAL A 58 13.27 -7.18 -16.72
C VAL A 58 13.21 -5.97 -15.79
N LEU A 59 14.31 -5.73 -15.10
CA LEU A 59 14.50 -4.57 -14.25
C LEU A 59 15.47 -3.60 -14.93
N ARG A 60 15.16 -2.31 -14.90
CA ARG A 60 16.05 -1.24 -15.34
C ARG A 60 16.21 -0.21 -14.24
N ALA A 61 17.44 0.15 -13.91
CA ALA A 61 17.79 1.17 -12.93
C ALA A 61 19.10 1.85 -13.31
N GLU A 62 19.46 2.96 -12.64
CA GLU A 62 20.66 3.71 -12.94
C GLU A 62 21.88 3.22 -12.13
N SER A 63 21.63 2.50 -11.02
CA SER A 63 22.68 1.98 -10.13
C SER A 63 22.29 0.65 -9.49
N GLU A 64 23.26 -0.01 -8.84
CA GLU A 64 23.04 -1.22 -8.05
C GLU A 64 22.09 -0.97 -6.88
N GLN A 65 22.21 0.17 -6.23
CA GLN A 65 21.30 0.56 -5.15
C GLN A 65 19.90 0.84 -5.69
N GLY A 66 19.78 1.39 -6.91
CA GLY A 66 18.52 1.53 -7.63
C GLY A 66 17.87 0.19 -7.91
N PHE A 67 18.63 -0.85 -8.27
CA PHE A 67 18.08 -2.21 -8.40
C PHE A 67 17.57 -2.77 -7.08
N ALA A 68 18.31 -2.60 -5.99
CA ALA A 68 17.86 -3.05 -4.67
C ALA A 68 16.55 -2.37 -4.27
N GLN A 69 16.46 -1.05 -4.48
CA GLN A 69 15.25 -0.28 -4.20
C GLN A 69 14.09 -0.69 -5.13
N LEU A 70 14.35 -0.96 -6.41
CA LEU A 70 13.33 -1.41 -7.36
C LEU A 70 12.77 -2.78 -6.97
N ARG A 71 13.63 -3.71 -6.51
CA ARG A 71 13.22 -5.03 -5.97
C ARG A 71 12.42 -4.89 -4.68
N PHE A 72 12.69 -3.88 -3.88
CA PHE A 72 11.85 -3.56 -2.74
C PHE A 72 10.47 -3.07 -3.19
N VAL A 73 10.40 -2.07 -4.09
CA VAL A 73 9.13 -1.49 -4.58
C VAL A 73 8.27 -2.54 -5.30
N VAL A 74 8.89 -3.35 -6.15
CA VAL A 74 8.24 -4.48 -6.81
C VAL A 74 8.78 -5.77 -6.19
N PRO A 75 8.05 -6.37 -5.22
CA PRO A 75 8.59 -7.40 -4.34
C PRO A 75 8.72 -8.75 -5.04
N ILE A 76 9.59 -8.81 -6.06
CA ILE A 76 9.84 -10.05 -6.84
C ILE A 76 10.49 -11.15 -6.01
N ASP A 77 11.10 -10.80 -4.89
CA ASP A 77 11.77 -11.73 -3.97
C ASP A 77 10.84 -12.28 -2.87
N ALA A 78 9.65 -11.69 -2.69
CA ALA A 78 8.69 -12.14 -1.70
C ALA A 78 7.96 -13.40 -2.20
N ASP A 79 8.34 -14.57 -1.70
CA ASP A 79 7.65 -15.83 -2.06
C ASP A 79 6.36 -16.00 -1.26
N HIS A 80 5.23 -15.92 -1.95
CA HIS A 80 3.91 -16.14 -1.35
C HIS A 80 3.41 -17.59 -1.50
N THR A 81 4.25 -18.52 -1.94
CA THR A 81 3.85 -19.92 -2.19
C THR A 81 3.27 -20.59 -0.96
N GLN A 82 3.85 -20.34 0.22
CA GLN A 82 3.35 -20.90 1.48
C GLN A 82 1.93 -20.40 1.80
N PHE A 83 1.69 -19.10 1.68
CA PHE A 83 0.37 -18.51 1.84
C PHE A 83 -0.65 -19.11 0.86
N LEU A 84 -0.31 -19.13 -0.42
CA LEU A 84 -1.19 -19.67 -1.46
C LEU A 84 -1.56 -21.13 -1.23
N ARG A 85 -0.60 -21.96 -0.82
CA ARG A 85 -0.85 -23.39 -0.48
C ARG A 85 -1.71 -23.53 0.76
N ARG A 86 -1.40 -22.80 1.83
CA ARG A 86 -2.10 -22.87 3.10
C ARG A 86 -3.59 -22.51 2.95
N PHE A 87 -3.89 -21.47 2.17
CA PHE A 87 -5.24 -20.93 2.02
C PHE A 87 -5.94 -21.30 0.70
N ALA A 88 -5.36 -22.22 -0.10
CA ALA A 88 -5.96 -22.66 -1.37
C ALA A 88 -7.37 -23.25 -1.25
N ARG A 89 -7.68 -23.84 -0.07
CA ARG A 89 -8.98 -24.44 0.26
C ARG A 89 -9.72 -23.69 1.36
N ASP A 90 -9.27 -22.50 1.71
CA ASP A 90 -9.94 -21.67 2.70
C ASP A 90 -11.36 -21.34 2.19
N PRO A 91 -12.40 -21.49 3.01
CA PRO A 91 -13.78 -21.31 2.57
C PRO A 91 -14.09 -19.87 2.16
N LEU A 92 -13.30 -18.90 2.61
CA LEU A 92 -13.51 -17.49 2.32
C LEU A 92 -12.61 -16.98 1.19
N ILE A 93 -11.27 -17.17 1.29
CA ILE A 93 -10.33 -16.61 0.32
C ILE A 93 -9.79 -17.62 -0.69
N GLY A 94 -10.15 -18.91 -0.61
CA GLY A 94 -9.54 -19.95 -1.46
C GLY A 94 -9.73 -19.71 -2.95
N GLU A 95 -10.87 -19.20 -3.40
CA GLU A 95 -11.10 -18.83 -4.80
C GLU A 95 -10.27 -17.62 -5.20
N ALA A 96 -10.19 -16.61 -4.33
CA ALA A 96 -9.36 -15.42 -4.56
C ALA A 96 -7.86 -15.79 -4.64
N THR A 97 -7.37 -16.74 -3.81
CA THR A 97 -5.98 -17.20 -3.88
C THR A 97 -5.66 -17.89 -5.19
N ARG A 98 -6.59 -18.66 -5.76
CA ARG A 98 -6.43 -19.26 -7.08
C ARG A 98 -6.48 -18.24 -8.21
N ALA A 99 -7.40 -17.27 -8.13
CA ALA A 99 -7.56 -16.25 -9.16
C ALA A 99 -6.40 -15.25 -9.22
N PHE A 100 -5.79 -14.97 -8.06
CA PHE A 100 -4.75 -13.95 -7.92
C PHE A 100 -3.38 -14.52 -7.51
N GLN A 101 -3.03 -15.71 -7.97
CA GLN A 101 -1.80 -16.43 -7.56
C GLN A 101 -0.53 -15.59 -7.67
N GLY A 102 -0.44 -14.71 -8.69
CA GLY A 102 0.72 -13.87 -8.93
C GLY A 102 0.63 -12.47 -8.35
N MET A 103 -0.47 -12.10 -7.70
CA MET A 103 -0.67 -10.76 -7.15
C MET A 103 0.27 -10.50 -5.98
N ARG A 104 0.99 -9.37 -6.03
CA ARG A 104 1.80 -8.87 -4.92
C ARG A 104 1.52 -7.39 -4.70
N GLN A 105 1.50 -7.00 -3.43
CA GLN A 105 1.37 -5.58 -3.09
C GLN A 105 2.63 -4.83 -3.49
N LEU A 106 2.51 -3.86 -4.39
CA LEU A 106 3.59 -2.93 -4.69
C LEU A 106 3.82 -2.04 -3.48
N ARG A 107 5.09 -1.85 -3.14
CA ARG A 107 5.49 -0.99 -2.03
C ARG A 107 5.75 0.43 -2.50
N LEU A 108 5.80 1.34 -1.57
CA LEU A 108 6.14 2.72 -1.82
C LEU A 108 7.65 2.93 -1.65
N PRO A 109 8.25 3.86 -2.41
CA PRO A 109 9.69 4.10 -2.33
C PRO A 109 10.19 4.60 -0.97
N THR A 110 9.31 5.16 -0.14
CA THR A 110 9.64 5.69 1.19
C THR A 110 8.51 5.42 2.20
N VAL A 111 8.86 5.26 3.46
CA VAL A 111 7.89 5.16 4.55
C VAL A 111 7.15 6.49 4.73
N ALA A 112 7.82 7.61 4.48
CA ALA A 112 7.18 8.92 4.51
C ALA A 112 6.02 9.05 3.52
N GLN A 113 6.12 8.41 2.33
CA GLN A 113 5.02 8.36 1.38
C GLN A 113 3.87 7.48 1.89
N SER A 114 4.16 6.33 2.51
CA SER A 114 3.12 5.47 3.08
C SER A 114 2.39 6.14 4.26
N LEU A 115 3.11 6.94 5.05
CA LEU A 115 2.51 7.76 6.10
C LEU A 115 1.56 8.83 5.52
N LEU A 116 1.97 9.53 4.45
CA LEU A 116 1.07 10.45 3.73
C LEU A 116 -0.17 9.71 3.21
N ARG A 117 0.01 8.57 2.56
CA ARG A 117 -1.08 7.73 2.04
C ARG A 117 -2.05 7.31 3.15
N ALA A 118 -1.53 6.90 4.31
CA ALA A 118 -2.36 6.56 5.45
C ALA A 118 -3.19 7.76 5.93
N PHE A 119 -2.63 8.97 5.98
CA PHE A 119 -3.39 10.17 6.33
C PHE A 119 -4.41 10.59 5.27
N CYS A 120 -4.09 10.42 3.99
CA CYS A 120 -5.03 10.73 2.91
C CYS A 120 -6.21 9.75 2.88
N GLY A 121 -5.96 8.45 3.13
CA GLY A 121 -6.97 7.40 3.02
C GLY A 121 -7.95 7.27 4.19
N GLN A 122 -7.75 7.99 5.30
CA GLN A 122 -8.64 7.90 6.44
C GLN A 122 -10.03 8.45 6.13
N MET A 123 -11.06 7.63 6.37
CA MET A 123 -12.48 8.04 6.31
C MET A 123 -12.97 8.58 4.95
N ILE A 124 -12.24 8.35 3.86
CA ILE A 124 -12.65 8.73 2.51
C ILE A 124 -12.50 7.54 1.56
N ASP A 125 -13.16 7.59 0.43
CA ASP A 125 -13.00 6.54 -0.58
C ASP A 125 -11.62 6.58 -1.24
N SER A 126 -11.23 5.44 -1.79
CA SER A 126 -9.87 5.25 -2.33
C SER A 126 -9.53 6.15 -3.52
N HIS A 127 -10.52 6.62 -4.28
CA HIS A 127 -10.30 7.51 -5.43
C HIS A 127 -9.92 8.90 -4.94
N HIS A 128 -10.74 9.51 -4.08
CA HIS A 128 -10.46 10.83 -3.50
C HIS A 128 -9.19 10.83 -2.65
N ALA A 129 -8.92 9.73 -1.90
CA ALA A 129 -7.67 9.58 -1.15
C ALA A 129 -6.44 9.66 -2.08
N ARG A 130 -6.52 9.01 -3.23
CA ARG A 130 -5.45 9.00 -4.22
C ARG A 130 -5.28 10.36 -4.89
N GLU A 131 -6.37 11.01 -5.28
CA GLU A 131 -6.33 12.37 -5.85
C GLU A 131 -5.68 13.37 -4.89
N LEU A 132 -6.05 13.30 -3.61
CA LEU A 132 -5.46 14.13 -2.55
C LEU A 132 -3.96 13.86 -2.40
N GLU A 133 -3.54 12.58 -2.31
CA GLU A 133 -2.13 12.20 -2.24
C GLU A 133 -1.35 12.73 -3.45
N VAL A 134 -1.84 12.50 -4.66
CA VAL A 134 -1.23 12.96 -5.91
C VAL A 134 -1.11 14.48 -5.95
N GLY A 135 -2.16 15.20 -5.55
CA GLY A 135 -2.16 16.65 -5.46
C GLY A 135 -1.09 17.19 -4.51
N ILE A 136 -0.98 16.60 -3.32
CA ILE A 136 0.03 16.96 -2.32
C ILE A 136 1.45 16.69 -2.85
N LEU A 137 1.69 15.49 -3.40
CA LEU A 137 3.00 15.13 -3.95
C LEU A 137 3.41 16.05 -5.12
N ARG A 138 2.48 16.38 -6.01
CA ARG A 138 2.75 17.30 -7.13
C ARG A 138 3.08 18.71 -6.67
N ALA A 139 2.49 19.16 -5.57
CA ALA A 139 2.70 20.50 -5.03
C ALA A 139 3.99 20.63 -4.20
N LEU A 140 4.45 19.55 -3.59
CA LEU A 140 5.54 19.58 -2.60
C LEU A 140 6.83 18.92 -3.07
N CYS A 141 6.76 17.94 -3.97
CA CYS A 141 7.91 17.17 -4.40
C CYS A 141 8.41 17.65 -5.76
N PRO A 142 9.73 17.78 -5.94
CA PRO A 142 10.33 18.17 -7.22
C PRO A 142 9.97 17.17 -8.33
N ARG A 143 10.00 17.66 -9.56
CA ARG A 143 9.84 16.81 -10.75
C ARG A 143 11.16 16.12 -11.05
N VAL A 144 11.11 14.86 -11.46
CA VAL A 144 12.31 14.09 -11.80
C VAL A 144 12.61 14.24 -13.29
N GLY A 145 13.67 14.97 -13.61
CA GLY A 145 14.08 15.21 -15.00
C GLY A 145 12.95 15.69 -15.89
N ASN A 146 12.87 15.14 -17.08
CA ASN A 146 11.83 15.46 -18.06
C ASN A 146 10.56 14.57 -17.94
N THR A 147 10.46 13.74 -16.87
CA THR A 147 9.31 12.88 -16.64
C THR A 147 8.15 13.65 -16.01
N THR A 148 6.96 13.06 -15.93
CA THR A 148 5.82 13.57 -15.14
C THR A 148 5.89 13.18 -13.67
N LEU A 149 6.86 12.32 -13.31
CA LEU A 149 7.02 11.77 -11.98
C LEU A 149 7.60 12.79 -11.00
N ARG A 150 7.29 12.59 -9.73
CA ARG A 150 7.78 13.36 -8.61
C ARG A 150 8.78 12.55 -7.80
N GLU A 151 9.68 13.25 -7.13
CA GLU A 151 10.53 12.61 -6.13
C GLU A 151 9.69 11.99 -5.03
N PRO A 152 10.05 10.81 -4.52
CA PRO A 152 9.41 10.26 -3.33
C PRO A 152 9.65 11.20 -2.13
N PRO A 153 8.61 11.56 -1.35
CA PRO A 153 8.77 12.42 -0.20
C PRO A 153 9.62 11.73 0.88
N THR A 154 10.30 12.52 1.68
CA THR A 154 11.03 12.09 2.88
C THR A 154 10.40 12.72 4.12
N SER A 155 10.80 12.30 5.31
CA SER A 155 10.40 12.99 6.54
C SER A 155 10.75 14.48 6.49
N ALA A 156 11.92 14.84 5.94
CA ALA A 156 12.33 16.23 5.76
C ALA A 156 11.40 17.04 4.84
N THR A 157 10.74 16.41 3.87
CA THR A 157 9.76 17.06 2.99
C THR A 157 8.61 17.64 3.81
N PHE A 158 8.09 16.89 4.79
CA PHE A 158 6.96 17.32 5.61
C PHE A 158 7.39 18.09 6.85
N ALA A 159 8.53 17.78 7.46
CA ALA A 159 9.03 18.43 8.67
C ALA A 159 9.22 19.94 8.51
N ARG A 160 9.57 20.40 7.30
CA ARG A 160 9.82 21.82 6.97
C ARG A 160 8.53 22.62 6.78
N LEU A 161 7.39 21.97 6.66
CA LEU A 161 6.13 22.63 6.34
C LEU A 161 5.44 23.19 7.59
N ALA A 162 4.70 24.29 7.39
CA ALA A 162 3.62 24.64 8.29
C ALA A 162 2.41 23.72 8.00
N PRO A 163 1.69 23.22 9.01
CA PRO A 163 0.48 22.42 8.80
C PRO A 163 -0.57 23.11 7.92
N ALA A 164 -0.65 24.44 7.95
CA ALA A 164 -1.51 25.24 7.13
C ALA A 164 -1.30 25.00 5.63
N ARG A 165 -0.06 24.72 5.20
CA ARG A 165 0.25 24.42 3.80
C ARG A 165 -0.42 23.12 3.33
N LEU A 166 -0.37 22.08 4.13
CA LEU A 166 -1.05 20.81 3.84
C LEU A 166 -2.58 20.96 3.83
N ARG A 167 -3.12 21.83 4.70
CA ARG A 167 -4.55 22.17 4.69
C ARG A 167 -4.96 22.85 3.40
N GLN A 168 -4.18 23.80 2.89
CA GLN A 168 -4.42 24.45 1.60
C GLN A 168 -4.44 23.44 0.44
N LEU A 169 -3.71 22.32 0.59
CA LEU A 169 -3.69 21.22 -0.37
C LEU A 169 -4.80 20.18 -0.15
N GLY A 170 -5.73 20.44 0.78
CA GLY A 170 -6.90 19.61 1.02
C GLY A 170 -6.79 18.62 2.18
N LEU A 171 -5.62 18.47 2.83
CA LEU A 171 -5.50 17.56 3.96
C LEU A 171 -6.17 18.15 5.21
N HIS A 172 -7.02 17.38 5.88
CA HIS A 172 -7.72 17.82 7.07
C HIS A 172 -6.75 18.35 8.15
N ALA A 173 -7.11 19.42 8.86
CA ALA A 173 -6.24 20.17 9.76
C ALA A 173 -5.51 19.29 10.81
N ARG A 174 -6.25 18.37 11.46
CA ARG A 174 -5.67 17.46 12.48
C ARG A 174 -4.66 16.50 11.87
N ARG A 175 -4.94 15.98 10.67
CA ARG A 175 -4.04 15.07 9.92
C ARG A 175 -2.79 15.81 9.44
N ALA A 176 -2.93 17.02 8.95
CA ALA A 176 -1.82 17.89 8.55
C ALA A 176 -0.88 18.18 9.73
N ALA A 177 -1.42 18.52 10.89
CA ALA A 177 -0.64 18.76 12.09
C ALA A 177 0.08 17.48 12.57
N ALA A 178 -0.60 16.32 12.53
CA ALA A 178 -0.03 15.04 12.93
C ALA A 178 1.12 14.61 11.99
N LEU A 179 0.93 14.70 10.66
CA LEU A 179 1.97 14.36 9.68
C LEU A 179 3.24 15.19 9.91
N VAL A 180 3.10 16.51 10.04
CA VAL A 180 4.24 17.41 10.28
C VAL A 180 4.92 17.09 11.63
N ARG A 181 4.15 16.86 12.69
CA ARG A 181 4.68 16.53 14.02
C ARG A 181 5.49 15.25 14.00
N ILE A 182 4.97 14.18 13.40
CA ILE A 182 5.66 12.89 13.32
C ILE A 182 6.98 13.03 12.55
N CYS A 183 6.94 13.67 11.37
CA CYS A 183 8.12 13.87 10.55
C CYS A 183 9.18 14.81 11.17
N ARG A 184 8.78 15.67 12.10
CA ARG A 184 9.72 16.48 12.92
C ARG A 184 10.35 15.69 14.06
N ALA A 185 9.59 14.75 14.62
CA ALA A 185 10.05 13.97 15.77
C ALA A 185 11.08 12.91 15.35
N ILE A 186 10.87 12.25 14.20
CA ILE A 186 11.77 11.21 13.69
C ILE A 186 11.87 11.23 12.18
N ASP A 187 12.95 10.67 11.66
CA ASP A 187 12.97 10.15 10.31
C ASP A 187 12.24 8.80 10.28
N VAL A 188 11.05 8.78 9.64
CA VAL A 188 10.19 7.59 9.64
C VAL A 188 10.80 6.39 8.91
N GLU A 189 11.85 6.58 8.11
CA GLU A 189 12.59 5.48 7.49
C GLU A 189 13.26 4.57 8.55
N ARG A 190 13.50 5.08 9.78
CA ARG A 190 14.01 4.29 10.90
C ARG A 190 13.07 3.16 11.33
N LEU A 191 11.78 3.22 10.95
CA LEU A 191 10.83 2.14 11.21
C LEU A 191 11.22 0.82 10.53
N HIS A 192 12.06 0.86 9.47
CA HIS A 192 12.63 -0.33 8.86
C HIS A 192 13.48 -1.17 9.83
N ALA A 193 14.12 -0.54 10.82
CA ALA A 193 14.97 -1.22 11.82
C ALA A 193 14.17 -1.86 12.97
N LEU A 194 12.87 -1.58 13.10
CA LEU A 194 12.01 -2.13 14.14
C LEU A 194 11.36 -3.45 13.69
N THR A 195 10.88 -4.28 14.63
CA THR A 195 9.97 -5.38 14.28
C THR A 195 8.62 -4.82 13.83
N THR A 196 7.74 -5.65 13.25
CA THR A 196 6.41 -5.21 12.82
C THR A 196 5.58 -4.71 14.00
N GLU A 197 5.61 -5.41 15.12
CA GLU A 197 4.90 -5.06 16.34
C GLU A 197 5.41 -3.73 16.91
N GLN A 198 6.72 -3.53 16.95
CA GLN A 198 7.33 -2.29 17.41
C GLN A 198 6.97 -1.12 16.52
N ALA A 199 7.04 -1.30 15.19
CA ALA A 199 6.68 -0.28 14.22
C ALA A 199 5.18 0.06 14.32
N ALA A 200 4.30 -0.95 14.39
CA ALA A 200 2.87 -0.76 14.55
C ALA A 200 2.54 -0.04 15.88
N ALA A 201 3.14 -0.48 16.98
CA ALA A 201 2.95 0.16 18.28
C ALA A 201 3.44 1.63 18.29
N TYR A 202 4.55 1.92 17.60
CA TYR A 202 5.01 3.30 17.43
C TYR A 202 3.98 4.14 16.66
N ILE A 203 3.48 3.62 15.52
CA ILE A 203 2.50 4.31 14.68
C ILE A 203 1.18 4.54 15.46
N GLU A 204 0.68 3.52 16.15
CA GLU A 204 -0.61 3.57 16.85
C GLU A 204 -0.60 4.49 18.09
N ARG A 205 0.57 4.78 18.68
CA ARG A 205 0.72 5.79 19.74
C ARG A 205 0.51 7.21 19.22
N GLU A 206 0.69 7.43 17.93
CA GLU A 206 0.54 8.73 17.33
C GLU A 206 -0.94 9.09 17.16
N ARG A 207 -1.34 10.20 17.78
CA ARG A 207 -2.74 10.66 17.72
C ARG A 207 -3.19 10.87 16.29
N GLY A 208 -4.22 10.14 15.90
CA GLY A 208 -4.79 10.18 14.55
C GLY A 208 -4.30 9.05 13.63
N LEU A 209 -3.48 8.14 14.14
CA LEU A 209 -3.13 6.90 13.46
C LEU A 209 -3.66 5.72 14.28
N GLY A 210 -4.34 4.80 13.63
CA GLY A 210 -4.91 3.60 14.26
C GLY A 210 -4.45 2.32 13.55
N PRO A 211 -5.05 1.17 13.90
CA PRO A 211 -4.66 -0.14 13.34
C PRO A 211 -4.66 -0.18 11.82
N TRP A 212 -5.63 0.45 11.16
CA TRP A 212 -5.65 0.55 9.70
C TRP A 212 -4.43 1.27 9.14
N SER A 213 -4.09 2.42 9.74
CA SER A 213 -2.91 3.21 9.30
C SER A 213 -1.61 2.43 9.52
N ALA A 214 -1.50 1.72 10.66
CA ALA A 214 -0.37 0.84 10.94
C ALA A 214 -0.26 -0.28 9.90
N GLY A 215 -1.39 -0.92 9.55
CA GLY A 215 -1.44 -1.94 8.51
C GLY A 215 -0.98 -1.41 7.15
N VAL A 216 -1.46 -0.24 6.71
CA VAL A 216 -1.04 0.39 5.44
C VAL A 216 0.46 0.69 5.43
N ILE A 217 1.00 1.28 6.52
CA ILE A 217 2.43 1.62 6.60
C ILE A 217 3.28 0.36 6.64
N CYS A 218 2.90 -0.67 7.41
CA CYS A 218 3.59 -1.94 7.43
C CYS A 218 3.60 -2.60 6.05
N LEU A 219 2.46 -2.67 5.38
CA LEU A 219 2.29 -3.36 4.11
C LEU A 219 2.97 -2.63 2.95
N GLU A 220 2.68 -1.33 2.77
CA GLU A 220 3.13 -0.56 1.61
C GLU A 220 4.43 0.21 1.84
N GLY A 221 4.72 0.60 3.09
CA GLY A 221 5.94 1.33 3.44
C GLY A 221 7.08 0.41 3.85
N LEU A 222 6.81 -0.55 4.74
CA LEU A 222 7.83 -1.44 5.29
C LEU A 222 7.92 -2.78 4.56
N GLY A 223 6.95 -3.12 3.72
CA GLY A 223 6.89 -4.38 2.98
C GLY A 223 6.62 -5.61 3.84
N ARG A 224 5.89 -5.44 4.93
CA ARG A 224 5.55 -6.48 5.92
C ARG A 224 4.06 -6.80 5.82
N HIS A 225 3.71 -8.07 5.77
CA HIS A 225 2.33 -8.53 5.53
C HIS A 225 1.72 -9.32 6.70
N ASP A 226 2.37 -9.31 7.84
CA ASP A 226 1.92 -9.88 9.10
C ASP A 226 0.92 -8.97 9.85
N ARG A 227 0.79 -7.69 9.48
CA ARG A 227 -0.19 -6.77 10.05
C ARG A 227 -1.37 -6.57 9.12
N GLY A 228 -2.58 -6.93 9.57
CA GLY A 228 -3.83 -6.80 8.81
C GLY A 228 -4.32 -5.37 8.69
N LEU A 229 -5.14 -5.11 7.67
CA LEU A 229 -5.79 -3.81 7.42
C LEU A 229 -7.08 -3.67 8.27
N VAL A 230 -6.96 -3.80 9.60
CA VAL A 230 -8.10 -3.70 10.53
C VAL A 230 -8.77 -2.33 10.40
N GLY A 231 -10.07 -2.32 10.14
CA GLY A 231 -10.83 -1.09 9.92
C GLY A 231 -10.85 -0.61 8.46
N ASP A 232 -10.32 -1.41 7.51
CA ASP A 232 -10.44 -1.09 6.09
C ASP A 232 -11.90 -1.12 5.63
N LEU A 233 -12.32 -0.12 4.86
CA LEU A 233 -13.70 0.01 4.41
C LEU A 233 -14.16 -1.18 3.55
N GLY A 234 -13.27 -1.75 2.74
CA GLY A 234 -13.55 -2.95 1.96
C GLY A 234 -13.82 -4.15 2.87
N LEU A 235 -13.02 -4.33 3.94
CA LEU A 235 -13.21 -5.38 4.93
C LEU A 235 -14.46 -5.15 5.79
N ILE A 236 -14.76 -3.90 6.17
CA ILE A 236 -16.00 -3.54 6.86
C ILE A 236 -17.20 -3.92 6.00
N LYS A 237 -17.22 -3.54 4.73
CA LYS A 237 -18.31 -3.89 3.78
C LYS A 237 -18.44 -5.40 3.61
N LEU A 238 -17.34 -6.10 3.42
CA LEU A 238 -17.33 -7.57 3.30
C LEU A 238 -17.91 -8.22 4.56
N MET A 239 -17.39 -7.88 5.73
CA MET A 239 -17.82 -8.47 6.99
C MET A 239 -19.30 -8.14 7.31
N SER A 240 -19.73 -6.92 6.97
CA SER A 240 -21.14 -6.52 7.10
C SER A 240 -22.05 -7.39 6.24
N ARG A 241 -21.65 -7.71 5.01
CA ARG A 241 -22.39 -8.64 4.14
C ARG A 241 -22.41 -10.06 4.70
N LEU A 242 -21.28 -10.54 5.23
CA LEU A 242 -21.21 -11.87 5.86
C LEU A 242 -22.10 -11.98 7.10
N ARG A 243 -22.20 -10.92 7.90
CA ARG A 243 -23.00 -10.89 9.14
C ARG A 243 -24.44 -10.43 8.97
N GLY A 244 -24.81 -9.90 7.82
CA GLY A 244 -26.14 -9.35 7.58
C GLY A 244 -26.47 -8.09 8.39
N ARG A 245 -25.45 -7.43 8.99
CA ARG A 245 -25.56 -6.17 9.71
C ARG A 245 -24.33 -5.29 9.47
N TRP A 246 -24.45 -4.00 9.72
CA TRP A 246 -23.28 -3.14 9.75
C TRP A 246 -22.32 -3.59 10.86
N VAL A 247 -21.02 -3.60 10.56
CA VAL A 247 -19.95 -3.85 11.53
C VAL A 247 -19.06 -2.64 11.69
N GLU A 248 -18.53 -2.47 12.88
CA GLU A 248 -17.57 -1.43 13.18
C GLU A 248 -16.14 -1.83 12.73
N GLY A 249 -15.28 -0.84 12.49
CA GLY A 249 -13.94 -1.10 11.96
C GLY A 249 -13.12 -2.10 12.79
N HIS A 250 -13.21 -2.03 14.13
CA HIS A 250 -12.46 -2.93 15.00
C HIS A 250 -12.92 -4.40 14.90
N GLU A 251 -14.18 -4.65 14.56
CA GLU A 251 -14.70 -6.01 14.39
C GLU A 251 -14.00 -6.75 13.25
N THR A 252 -13.45 -6.04 12.25
CA THR A 252 -12.71 -6.66 11.15
C THR A 252 -11.44 -7.39 11.60
N ALA A 253 -10.97 -7.17 12.82
CA ALA A 253 -9.90 -7.94 13.44
C ALA A 253 -10.28 -9.42 13.55
N GLU A 254 -11.55 -9.74 13.85
CA GLU A 254 -12.04 -11.12 13.93
C GLU A 254 -12.01 -11.82 12.56
N LEU A 255 -12.29 -11.06 11.47
CA LEU A 255 -12.20 -11.58 10.11
C LEU A 255 -10.76 -11.93 9.73
N LEU A 256 -9.78 -11.21 10.28
CA LEU A 256 -8.36 -11.39 9.97
C LEU A 256 -7.65 -12.36 10.92
N ALA A 257 -8.20 -12.62 12.10
CA ALA A 257 -7.59 -13.48 13.12
C ALA A 257 -7.18 -14.89 12.61
N PRO A 258 -7.96 -15.59 11.77
CA PRO A 258 -7.60 -16.92 11.25
C PRO A 258 -6.31 -16.93 10.41
N TYR A 259 -5.91 -15.78 9.87
CA TYR A 259 -4.76 -15.67 8.96
C TYR A 259 -3.44 -15.41 9.68
N GLY A 260 -3.45 -15.02 10.97
CA GLY A 260 -2.26 -14.85 11.80
C GLY A 260 -1.19 -13.98 11.15
N GLU A 261 0.00 -14.53 10.99
CA GLU A 261 1.16 -13.87 10.35
C GLU A 261 0.93 -13.43 8.89
N TRP A 262 -0.15 -13.89 8.27
CA TRP A 262 -0.53 -13.55 6.89
C TRP A 262 -1.68 -12.54 6.82
N ALA A 263 -2.06 -11.92 7.96
CA ALA A 263 -3.26 -11.07 8.05
C ALA A 263 -3.23 -9.90 7.06
N GLY A 264 -2.07 -9.26 6.83
CA GLY A 264 -1.92 -8.18 5.85
C GLY A 264 -2.09 -8.68 4.42
N LEU A 265 -1.49 -9.83 4.10
CA LEU A 265 -1.66 -10.44 2.78
C LEU A 265 -3.11 -10.90 2.57
N ALA A 266 -3.70 -11.57 3.56
CA ALA A 266 -5.10 -11.99 3.52
C ALA A 266 -6.06 -10.80 3.33
N SER A 267 -5.77 -9.65 3.94
CA SER A 267 -6.56 -8.43 3.74
C SER A 267 -6.67 -8.05 2.26
N LEU A 268 -5.56 -8.16 1.50
CA LEU A 268 -5.54 -7.86 0.07
C LEU A 268 -6.39 -8.85 -0.73
N TYR A 269 -6.29 -10.14 -0.43
CA TYR A 269 -7.06 -11.16 -1.13
C TYR A 269 -8.54 -11.10 -0.79
N LEU A 270 -8.90 -10.77 0.46
CA LEU A 270 -10.28 -10.51 0.87
C LEU A 270 -10.87 -9.32 0.12
N ILE A 271 -10.15 -8.19 0.09
CA ILE A 271 -10.61 -6.98 -0.60
C ILE A 271 -10.71 -7.21 -2.11
N ALA A 272 -9.68 -7.78 -2.74
CA ALA A 272 -9.66 -8.05 -4.17
C ALA A 272 -10.72 -9.11 -4.57
N GLY A 273 -10.85 -10.16 -3.77
CA GLY A 273 -11.85 -11.21 -3.95
C GLY A 273 -13.26 -10.69 -3.81
N PHE A 274 -13.53 -9.87 -2.79
CA PHE A 274 -14.83 -9.24 -2.59
C PHE A 274 -15.22 -8.33 -3.77
N ALA A 275 -14.29 -7.50 -4.22
CA ALA A 275 -14.50 -6.61 -5.36
C ALA A 275 -14.76 -7.35 -6.69
N ARG A 276 -14.38 -8.64 -6.79
CA ARG A 276 -14.58 -9.49 -7.98
C ARG A 276 -15.67 -10.53 -7.82
N GLY A 277 -16.38 -10.54 -6.69
CA GLY A 277 -17.42 -11.53 -6.42
C GLY A 277 -16.88 -12.95 -6.19
N LEU A 278 -15.60 -13.10 -5.80
CA LEU A 278 -14.95 -14.39 -5.53
C LEU A 278 -15.08 -14.84 -4.07
N ILE A 279 -15.68 -14.01 -3.22
CA ILE A 279 -15.92 -14.35 -1.82
C ILE A 279 -17.36 -14.90 -1.72
N PRO A 280 -17.56 -16.10 -1.19
CA PRO A 280 -18.92 -16.64 -0.98
C PRO A 280 -19.66 -15.79 0.04
N LEU A 281 -20.76 -15.20 -0.39
CA LEU A 281 -21.62 -14.40 0.47
C LEU A 281 -22.92 -15.15 0.75
N PRO A 282 -23.54 -14.99 1.95
CA PRO A 282 -24.88 -15.47 2.21
C PRO A 282 -25.88 -14.88 1.22
N ALA A 283 -26.98 -15.59 0.97
CA ALA A 283 -28.10 -15.07 0.16
C ALA A 283 -28.49 -13.66 0.66
N GLU A 284 -28.75 -12.76 -0.29
CA GLU A 284 -28.85 -11.32 -0.03
C GLU A 284 -29.86 -10.95 1.08
N ARG A 285 -29.34 -10.48 2.19
CA ARG A 285 -30.04 -9.57 3.09
C ARG A 285 -29.49 -8.16 2.83
N PRO A 286 -30.35 -7.17 2.47
CA PRO A 286 -29.88 -5.82 2.20
C PRO A 286 -29.29 -5.22 3.49
N VAL A 287 -27.95 -5.07 3.53
CA VAL A 287 -27.29 -4.33 4.59
C VAL A 287 -27.37 -2.85 4.24
N ARG A 288 -28.03 -2.05 5.07
CA ARG A 288 -27.99 -0.59 4.93
C ARG A 288 -26.62 -0.08 5.39
N PHE A 289 -25.86 0.42 4.43
CA PHE A 289 -24.59 1.11 4.74
C PHE A 289 -24.90 2.53 5.22
N PRO A 290 -24.33 2.99 6.34
CA PRO A 290 -24.47 4.38 6.74
C PRO A 290 -23.91 5.28 5.62
N ARG A 291 -24.64 6.35 5.31
CA ARG A 291 -24.12 7.36 4.39
C ARG A 291 -22.85 7.97 5.01
N PRO A 292 -21.78 8.18 4.23
CA PRO A 292 -20.61 8.88 4.75
C PRO A 292 -21.05 10.25 5.28
N ALA A 293 -20.57 10.62 6.44
CA ALA A 293 -20.93 11.88 7.12
C ALA A 293 -20.40 13.14 6.40
N TYR A 294 -19.92 13.01 5.19
CA TYR A 294 -19.36 14.06 4.34
C TYR A 294 -20.00 13.96 2.95
N ALA A 295 -21.24 14.38 2.84
CA ALA A 295 -21.84 14.83 1.61
C ALA A 295 -21.90 16.37 1.65
#